data_c1b1019f4b01415661b4548a00281c51
#
_entry.id   c1b1019f4b01415661b4548a00281c51
#
_cell.length_a   1.000
_cell.length_b   1.000
_cell.length_c   1.000
_cell.angle_alpha   90.00
_cell.angle_beta   90.00
_cell.angle_gamma   90.00
#
_symmetry.space_group_name_H-M   'P 1'
#
loop_
_entity.id
_entity.type
_entity.pdbx_description
1 polymer ?
#
loop_
_entity_poly.entity_id
_entity_poly.type
_entity_poly.pdbx_seq_one_letter_code
_entity_poly.pdbx_strand_id
1 'polypeptide(L)'
;AGPSDSFLSAVRRNGKFEFLLCNWGADYSDPETETDPFYQAKDSRGMRYAYLRTGVEDGFITGETADAVMAYMNAIEAAKQITDDIDARYKAFADAEALLITNALVIPRGMSVPAYLATRLNYWEGQYASTGFSNKRLKGIHVLDHYISMDEYEANRDAR
;
A
#
# COMPACT_ATOMS: atom_id res chain seq x y z
N ALA A 1 -17.92 -16.66 -2.77
CA ALA A 1 -16.82 -17.20 -1.98
C ALA A 1 -15.76 -17.77 -2.92
N GLY A 2 -14.50 -17.52 -2.66
CA GLY A 2 -13.39 -18.03 -3.46
C GLY A 2 -12.81 -19.33 -2.87
N PRO A 3 -11.80 -19.92 -3.53
CA PRO A 3 -11.11 -21.10 -3.03
C PRO A 3 -10.40 -20.77 -1.71
N SER A 4 -10.29 -21.74 -0.82
CA SER A 4 -9.63 -21.61 0.48
C SER A 4 -8.11 -21.57 0.36
N ASP A 5 -7.58 -22.11 -0.71
CA ASP A 5 -6.15 -22.15 -1.04
C ASP A 5 -5.88 -21.53 -2.40
N SER A 6 -4.65 -21.08 -2.59
CA SER A 6 -4.20 -20.47 -3.85
C SER A 6 -5.03 -19.24 -4.30
N PHE A 7 -5.74 -18.57 -3.38
CA PHE A 7 -6.57 -17.41 -3.67
C PHE A 7 -5.84 -16.35 -4.49
N LEU A 8 -4.60 -16.04 -4.14
CA LEU A 8 -3.80 -15.03 -4.83
C LEU A 8 -3.56 -15.37 -6.30
N SER A 9 -3.26 -16.62 -6.61
CA SER A 9 -2.97 -17.06 -7.97
C SER A 9 -4.22 -17.42 -8.74
N ALA A 10 -5.16 -18.11 -8.11
CA ALA A 10 -6.36 -18.61 -8.78
C ALA A 10 -7.42 -17.53 -9.04
N VAL A 11 -7.52 -16.53 -8.18
CA VAL A 11 -8.56 -15.50 -8.24
C VAL A 11 -7.94 -14.13 -8.53
N ARG A 12 -7.17 -13.58 -7.58
CA ARG A 12 -6.70 -12.20 -7.64
C ARG A 12 -5.81 -11.93 -8.86
N ARG A 13 -4.74 -12.70 -9.03
CA ARG A 13 -3.80 -12.52 -10.15
C ARG A 13 -4.38 -12.85 -11.52
N ASN A 14 -5.49 -13.55 -11.56
CA ASN A 14 -6.20 -13.88 -12.79
C ASN A 14 -7.43 -12.98 -13.03
N GLY A 15 -7.67 -11.97 -12.18
CA GLY A 15 -8.81 -11.06 -12.33
C GLY A 15 -10.17 -11.71 -12.27
N LYS A 16 -10.29 -12.89 -11.63
CA LYS A 16 -11.54 -13.66 -11.57
C LYS A 16 -12.41 -13.22 -10.39
N PHE A 17 -12.78 -11.95 -10.37
CA PHE A 17 -13.67 -11.39 -9.37
C PHE A 17 -14.41 -10.18 -9.94
N GLU A 18 -15.61 -9.96 -9.50
CA GLU A 18 -16.40 -8.75 -9.74
C GLU A 18 -16.14 -7.73 -8.62
N PHE A 19 -15.98 -8.21 -7.40
CA PHE A 19 -15.69 -7.41 -6.23
C PHE A 19 -14.66 -8.12 -5.36
N LEU A 20 -13.60 -7.42 -4.97
CA LEU A 20 -12.51 -7.98 -4.19
C LEU A 20 -12.35 -7.23 -2.86
N LEU A 21 -12.49 -7.95 -1.75
CA LEU A 21 -12.05 -7.47 -0.44
C LEU A 21 -10.60 -7.88 -0.22
N CYS A 22 -9.74 -6.90 -0.05
CA CYS A 22 -8.30 -7.13 0.14
C CYS A 22 -7.70 -6.11 1.12
N ASN A 23 -6.44 -6.30 1.44
CA ASN A 23 -5.65 -5.37 2.22
C ASN A 23 -4.28 -5.18 1.57
N TRP A 24 -3.67 -4.07 1.87
CA TRP A 24 -2.31 -3.73 1.45
C TRP A 24 -1.53 -3.17 2.63
N GLY A 25 -0.23 -3.33 2.61
CA GLY A 25 0.69 -2.68 3.53
C GLY A 25 1.88 -2.16 2.73
N ALA A 26 2.35 -0.98 3.08
CA ALA A 26 3.47 -0.34 2.40
C ALA A 26 4.71 -1.23 2.40
N ASP A 27 5.33 -1.40 1.25
CA ASP A 27 6.61 -2.10 1.10
C ASP A 27 7.80 -1.18 1.44
N TYR A 28 7.61 0.13 1.28
CA TYR A 28 8.62 1.18 1.54
C TYR A 28 7.94 2.52 1.86
N SER A 29 8.71 3.50 2.34
CA SER A 29 8.18 4.82 2.75
C SER A 29 8.08 5.78 1.58
N ASP A 30 7.17 5.53 0.65
CA ASP A 30 6.80 6.45 -0.42
C ASP A 30 5.33 6.21 -0.79
N PRO A 31 4.53 7.23 -1.09
CA PRO A 31 3.12 7.07 -1.46
C PRO A 31 2.89 6.21 -2.72
N GLU A 32 3.89 6.05 -3.56
CA GLU A 32 3.82 5.16 -4.72
C GLU A 32 3.44 3.73 -4.33
N THR A 33 3.95 3.22 -3.20
CA THR A 33 3.65 1.86 -2.75
C THR A 33 2.17 1.65 -2.42
N GLU A 34 1.45 2.70 -2.00
CA GLU A 34 0.02 2.64 -1.68
C GLU A 34 -0.85 2.69 -2.95
N THR A 35 -0.37 3.33 -4.00
CA THR A 35 -1.09 3.46 -5.28
C THR A 35 -0.79 2.33 -6.26
N ASP A 36 0.39 1.74 -6.19
CA ASP A 36 0.85 0.64 -7.05
C ASP A 36 -0.11 -0.56 -7.15
N PRO A 37 -0.86 -0.96 -6.10
CA PRO A 37 -1.83 -2.04 -6.22
C PRO A 37 -2.92 -1.80 -7.26
N PHE A 38 -3.26 -0.55 -7.52
CA PHE A 38 -4.35 -0.14 -8.43
C PHE A 38 -3.82 0.45 -9.74
N TYR A 39 -2.56 0.88 -9.75
CA TYR A 39 -1.90 1.37 -10.95
C TYR A 39 -1.46 0.19 -11.84
N GLN A 40 -1.65 0.37 -13.12
CA GLN A 40 -1.23 -0.57 -14.14
C GLN A 40 -0.51 0.19 -15.26
N ALA A 41 0.79 -0.03 -15.40
CA ALA A 41 1.58 0.58 -16.44
C ALA A 41 1.07 0.18 -17.84
N LYS A 42 1.29 1.05 -18.81
CA LYS A 42 1.01 0.77 -20.22
C LYS A 42 1.73 -0.52 -20.64
N ASP A 43 1.07 -1.32 -21.44
CA ASP A 43 1.57 -2.61 -21.93
C ASP A 43 1.86 -3.65 -20.83
N SER A 44 1.44 -3.40 -19.60
CA SER A 44 1.59 -4.33 -18.49
C SER A 44 0.27 -5.03 -18.19
N ARG A 45 0.29 -6.35 -18.23
CA ARG A 45 -0.82 -7.17 -17.76
C ARG A 45 -0.60 -7.70 -16.34
N GLY A 46 0.55 -7.41 -15.77
CA GLY A 46 0.82 -7.72 -14.37
C GLY A 46 0.05 -6.76 -13.49
N MET A 47 -0.97 -7.29 -12.76
CA MET A 47 -1.71 -6.47 -11.89
C MET A 47 -1.83 -7.09 -10.51
N ARG A 48 -2.20 -6.31 -9.57
CA ARG A 48 -2.18 -6.68 -8.17
C ARG A 48 -3.56 -6.82 -7.59
N TYR A 49 -4.39 -5.77 -7.66
CA TYR A 49 -5.72 -5.77 -7.06
C TYR A 49 -6.85 -5.43 -8.02
N ALA A 50 -6.58 -4.72 -9.11
CA ALA A 50 -7.60 -4.36 -10.08
C ALA A 50 -7.04 -4.33 -11.49
N TYR A 51 -7.80 -4.79 -12.46
CA TYR A 51 -7.47 -4.80 -13.89
C TYR A 51 -8.01 -3.56 -14.57
N LEU A 52 -7.80 -2.38 -14.00
CA LEU A 52 -8.44 -1.16 -14.45
C LEU A 52 -8.01 -0.78 -15.87
N ARG A 53 -6.72 -0.62 -16.14
CA ARG A 53 -6.23 -0.28 -17.48
C ARG A 53 -6.57 -1.39 -18.49
N THR A 54 -6.31 -2.64 -18.17
CA THR A 54 -6.66 -3.76 -19.06
C THR A 54 -8.16 -3.80 -19.36
N GLY A 55 -9.00 -3.51 -18.36
CA GLY A 55 -10.44 -3.44 -18.56
C GLY A 55 -10.87 -2.35 -19.55
N VAL A 56 -10.18 -1.22 -19.56
CA VAL A 56 -10.38 -0.15 -20.55
C VAL A 56 -9.87 -0.58 -21.93
N GLU A 57 -8.64 -1.07 -22.00
CA GLU A 57 -7.98 -1.49 -23.26
C GLU A 57 -8.73 -2.65 -23.95
N ASP A 58 -9.25 -3.57 -23.18
CA ASP A 58 -10.03 -4.72 -23.70
C ASP A 58 -11.53 -4.38 -23.89
N GLY A 59 -11.97 -3.15 -23.58
CA GLY A 59 -13.34 -2.67 -23.82
C GLY A 59 -14.39 -3.14 -22.80
N PHE A 60 -13.97 -3.69 -21.66
CA PHE A 60 -14.86 -4.07 -20.57
C PHE A 60 -15.25 -2.88 -19.69
N ILE A 61 -14.40 -1.89 -19.57
CA ILE A 61 -14.65 -0.63 -18.88
C ILE A 61 -14.78 0.46 -19.94
N THR A 62 -15.91 1.13 -19.98
CA THR A 62 -16.26 2.12 -21.02
C THR A 62 -16.87 3.38 -20.41
N GLY A 63 -17.04 4.44 -21.23
CA GLY A 63 -17.70 5.69 -20.83
C GLY A 63 -16.96 6.40 -19.70
N GLU A 64 -17.70 7.09 -18.85
CA GLU A 64 -17.16 7.90 -17.76
C GLU A 64 -16.24 7.12 -16.81
N THR A 65 -16.50 5.81 -16.61
CA THR A 65 -15.65 4.98 -15.79
C THR A 65 -14.28 4.75 -16.44
N ALA A 66 -14.24 4.56 -17.76
CA ALA A 66 -12.98 4.46 -18.49
C ALA A 66 -12.17 5.76 -18.41
N ASP A 67 -12.86 6.90 -18.55
CA ASP A 67 -12.23 8.22 -18.42
C ASP A 67 -11.63 8.42 -17.02
N ALA A 68 -12.36 8.04 -15.97
CA ALA A 68 -11.88 8.09 -14.59
C ALA A 68 -10.66 7.19 -14.35
N VAL A 69 -10.67 5.95 -14.86
CA VAL A 69 -9.54 5.03 -14.80
C VAL A 69 -8.32 5.65 -15.48
N MET A 70 -8.47 6.17 -16.68
CA MET A 70 -7.35 6.75 -17.42
C MET A 70 -6.83 8.04 -16.78
N ALA A 71 -7.72 8.86 -16.19
CA ALA A 71 -7.31 10.03 -15.42
C ALA A 71 -6.43 9.62 -14.22
N TYR A 72 -6.82 8.57 -13.48
CA TYR A 72 -6.02 8.03 -12.38
C TYR A 72 -4.65 7.52 -12.87
N MET A 73 -4.60 6.71 -13.95
CA MET A 73 -3.36 6.18 -14.50
C MET A 73 -2.40 7.29 -14.89
N ASN A 74 -2.90 8.32 -15.58
CA ASN A 74 -2.10 9.46 -16.01
C ASN A 74 -1.60 10.29 -14.82
N ALA A 75 -2.42 10.47 -13.78
CA ALA A 75 -2.03 11.18 -12.57
C ALA A 75 -0.89 10.46 -11.83
N ILE A 76 -0.95 9.13 -11.71
CA ILE A 76 0.14 8.33 -11.12
C ILE A 76 1.41 8.44 -11.96
N GLU A 77 1.30 8.32 -13.29
CA GLU A 77 2.45 8.46 -14.19
C GLU A 77 3.13 9.84 -14.06
N ALA A 78 2.34 10.90 -13.92
CA ALA A 78 2.85 12.25 -13.69
C ALA A 78 3.50 12.39 -12.29
N ALA A 79 2.87 11.87 -11.24
CA ALA A 79 3.39 11.92 -9.88
C ALA A 79 4.75 11.20 -9.75
N LYS A 80 4.93 10.09 -10.43
CA LYS A 80 6.19 9.33 -10.48
C LYS A 80 7.37 10.11 -11.05
N GLN A 81 7.11 11.10 -11.90
CA GLN A 81 8.18 11.93 -12.48
C GLN A 81 8.69 13.02 -11.53
N ILE A 82 7.98 13.30 -10.44
CA ILE A 82 8.40 14.30 -9.46
C ILE A 82 9.41 13.64 -8.51
N THR A 83 10.67 14.03 -8.61
CA THR A 83 11.79 13.41 -7.85
C THR A 83 12.57 14.40 -6.99
N ASP A 84 12.42 15.68 -7.21
CA ASP A 84 13.20 16.77 -6.62
C ASP A 84 12.40 17.63 -5.61
N ASP A 85 11.07 17.47 -5.57
CA ASP A 85 10.18 18.16 -4.62
C ASP A 85 9.27 17.12 -3.94
N ILE A 86 9.57 16.80 -2.68
CA ILE A 86 8.86 15.78 -1.93
C ILE A 86 7.43 16.18 -1.60
N ASP A 87 7.18 17.46 -1.33
CA ASP A 87 5.84 17.96 -1.00
C ASP A 87 4.96 17.97 -2.24
N ALA A 88 5.48 18.40 -3.38
CA ALA A 88 4.79 18.33 -4.66
C ALA A 88 4.51 16.88 -5.06
N ARG A 89 5.46 15.97 -4.84
CA ARG A 89 5.29 14.53 -5.08
C ARG A 89 4.15 13.96 -4.23
N TYR A 90 4.16 14.20 -2.92
CA TYR A 90 3.12 13.71 -2.01
C TYR A 90 1.74 14.27 -2.36
N LYS A 91 1.69 15.56 -2.70
CA LYS A 91 0.44 16.17 -3.16
C LYS A 91 -0.09 15.52 -4.44
N ALA A 92 0.78 15.26 -5.42
CA ALA A 92 0.38 14.64 -6.69
C ALA A 92 -0.16 13.22 -6.49
N PHE A 93 0.44 12.41 -5.61
CA PHE A 93 -0.09 11.09 -5.26
C PHE A 93 -1.43 11.18 -4.50
N ALA A 94 -1.58 12.14 -3.59
CA ALA A 94 -2.85 12.37 -2.88
C ALA A 94 -3.98 12.81 -3.85
N ASP A 95 -3.68 13.68 -4.80
CA ASP A 95 -4.64 14.08 -5.84
C ASP A 95 -5.04 12.87 -6.73
N ALA A 96 -4.11 11.99 -7.05
CA ALA A 96 -4.39 10.75 -7.79
C ALA A 96 -5.26 9.78 -6.98
N GLU A 97 -4.98 9.60 -5.69
CA GLU A 97 -5.80 8.77 -4.80
C GLU A 97 -7.23 9.33 -4.69
N ALA A 98 -7.38 10.65 -4.63
CA ALA A 98 -8.67 11.29 -4.62
C ALA A 98 -9.50 10.93 -5.87
N LEU A 99 -8.90 10.83 -7.06
CA LEU A 99 -9.60 10.35 -8.26
C LEU A 99 -10.09 8.91 -8.10
N LEU A 100 -9.28 8.04 -7.53
CA LEU A 100 -9.61 6.64 -7.31
C LEU A 100 -10.83 6.48 -6.38
N ILE A 101 -10.86 7.25 -5.29
CA ILE A 101 -11.92 7.19 -4.28
C ILE A 101 -13.19 7.92 -4.77
N THR A 102 -13.07 9.11 -5.33
CA THR A 102 -14.21 9.91 -5.79
C THR A 102 -15.01 9.21 -6.88
N ASN A 103 -14.33 8.48 -7.74
CA ASN A 103 -14.98 7.70 -8.80
C ASN A 103 -15.36 6.27 -8.36
N ALA A 104 -15.26 5.95 -7.07
CA ALA A 104 -15.61 4.66 -6.49
C ALA A 104 -14.89 3.45 -7.17
N LEU A 105 -13.71 3.67 -7.73
CA LEU A 105 -12.87 2.60 -8.28
C LEU A 105 -12.31 1.72 -7.16
N VAL A 106 -12.12 2.33 -5.99
CA VAL A 106 -11.75 1.66 -4.72
C VAL A 106 -12.58 2.26 -3.58
N ILE A 107 -13.00 1.41 -2.66
CA ILE A 107 -13.75 1.82 -1.48
C ILE A 107 -12.88 1.52 -0.25
N PRO A 108 -12.21 2.52 0.35
CA PRO A 108 -11.46 2.34 1.58
C PRO A 108 -12.40 1.88 2.71
N ARG A 109 -12.02 0.81 3.39
CA ARG A 109 -12.84 0.26 4.46
C ARG A 109 -12.30 0.59 5.86
N GLY A 110 -11.00 0.64 6.00
CA GLY A 110 -10.33 0.93 7.26
C GLY A 110 -8.89 0.45 7.28
N MET A 111 -8.21 0.76 8.35
CA MET A 111 -6.84 0.31 8.60
C MET A 111 -6.85 -0.81 9.64
N SER A 112 -6.02 -1.83 9.43
CA SER A 112 -5.74 -2.82 10.45
C SER A 112 -4.89 -2.19 11.54
N VAL A 113 -5.36 -2.24 12.77
CA VAL A 113 -4.55 -1.85 13.92
C VAL A 113 -3.58 -2.99 14.22
N PRO A 114 -2.28 -2.72 14.40
CA PRO A 114 -1.34 -3.74 14.81
C PRO A 114 -1.78 -4.38 16.13
N ALA A 115 -1.60 -5.69 16.24
CA ALA A 115 -1.79 -6.37 17.50
C ALA A 115 -0.70 -5.94 18.51
N TYR A 116 -0.97 -6.07 19.80
CA TYR A 116 0.04 -5.87 20.82
C TYR A 116 1.20 -6.85 20.61
N LEU A 117 2.41 -6.34 20.74
CA LEU A 117 3.63 -7.12 20.65
C LEU A 117 4.31 -7.17 22.02
N ALA A 118 4.45 -8.35 22.58
CA ALA A 118 5.30 -8.56 23.74
C ALA A 118 6.72 -8.88 23.22
N THR A 119 7.68 -8.03 23.52
CA THR A 119 9.03 -8.17 23.01
C THR A 119 10.08 -7.86 24.07
N ARG A 120 11.25 -8.50 23.92
CA ARG A 120 12.47 -8.19 24.66
C ARG A 120 13.51 -7.51 23.75
N LEU A 121 13.17 -7.21 22.51
CA LEU A 121 14.05 -6.48 21.61
C LEU A 121 13.97 -4.98 21.95
N ASN A 122 15.13 -4.34 22.11
CA ASN A 122 15.19 -2.90 22.30
C ASN A 122 14.95 -2.17 20.96
N TYR A 123 13.71 -1.78 20.70
CA TYR A 123 13.33 -1.07 19.47
C TYR A 123 13.92 0.34 19.32
N TRP A 124 14.50 0.88 20.39
CA TRP A 124 15.07 2.22 20.40
C TRP A 124 16.52 2.24 19.92
N GLU A 125 17.10 1.08 19.71
CA GLU A 125 18.43 0.86 19.18
C GLU A 125 18.41 0.38 17.73
N GLY A 126 19.56 0.50 17.07
CA GLY A 126 19.74 0.01 15.72
C GLY A 126 19.07 0.87 14.64
N GLN A 127 18.94 0.29 13.47
CA GLN A 127 18.28 0.95 12.33
C GLN A 127 16.77 0.70 12.38
N TYR A 128 16.05 1.71 12.81
CA TYR A 128 14.59 1.67 12.85
C TYR A 128 13.99 2.08 11.51
N ALA A 129 13.02 1.33 11.03
CA ALA A 129 12.15 1.70 9.92
C ALA A 129 10.72 1.28 10.21
N SER A 130 9.77 2.18 9.96
CA SER A 130 8.34 1.96 10.20
C SER A 130 7.67 1.08 9.15
N THR A 131 8.31 0.89 7.99
CA THR A 131 7.76 0.19 6.82
C THR A 131 8.76 -0.79 6.22
N GLY A 132 8.27 -1.68 5.36
CA GLY A 132 9.08 -2.63 4.62
C GLY A 132 9.67 -3.73 5.50
N PHE A 133 10.97 -3.93 5.43
CA PHE A 133 11.68 -4.98 6.16
C PHE A 133 12.02 -4.65 7.62
N SER A 134 11.35 -3.67 8.22
CA SER A 134 11.64 -3.19 9.58
C SER A 134 11.67 -4.29 10.64
N ASN A 135 10.75 -5.24 10.56
CA ASN A 135 10.67 -6.39 11.48
C ASN A 135 11.84 -7.38 11.37
N LYS A 136 12.69 -7.25 10.37
CA LYS A 136 13.88 -8.10 10.13
C LYS A 136 15.19 -7.36 10.35
N ARG A 137 15.17 -6.10 10.75
CA ARG A 137 16.36 -5.28 10.98
C ARG A 137 16.82 -5.42 12.42
N LEU A 138 17.48 -6.51 12.72
CA LEU A 138 17.95 -6.83 14.07
C LEU A 138 19.39 -6.37 14.34
N LYS A 139 20.11 -5.88 13.33
CA LYS A 139 21.50 -5.44 13.50
C LYS A 139 21.57 -4.22 14.42
N GLY A 140 22.34 -4.34 15.50
CA GLY A 140 22.52 -3.28 16.49
C GLY A 140 21.41 -3.20 17.54
N ILE A 141 20.51 -4.19 17.59
CA ILE A 141 19.45 -4.29 18.60
C ILE A 141 19.89 -5.29 19.67
N HIS A 142 19.79 -4.89 20.94
CA HIS A 142 20.03 -5.77 22.07
C HIS A 142 18.76 -6.47 22.53
N VAL A 143 18.92 -7.65 23.08
CA VAL A 143 17.84 -8.38 23.77
C VAL A 143 17.88 -8.02 25.24
N LEU A 144 16.81 -7.40 25.73
CA LEU A 144 16.67 -7.03 27.13
C LEU A 144 16.42 -8.26 28.01
N ASP A 145 16.66 -8.15 29.30
CA ASP A 145 16.37 -9.17 30.28
C ASP A 145 14.89 -9.21 30.71
N HIS A 146 14.11 -8.19 30.32
CA HIS A 146 12.70 -8.03 30.60
C HIS A 146 11.88 -7.73 29.31
N TYR A 147 10.56 -7.81 29.40
CA TYR A 147 9.64 -7.35 28.37
C TYR A 147 9.40 -5.84 28.53
N ILE A 148 9.38 -5.10 27.42
CA ILE A 148 9.09 -3.67 27.40
C ILE A 148 7.64 -3.47 27.86
N SER A 149 7.47 -2.70 28.92
CA SER A 149 6.15 -2.29 29.40
C SER A 149 5.57 -1.13 28.58
N MET A 150 4.27 -0.87 28.70
CA MET A 150 3.66 0.31 28.06
C MET A 150 4.26 1.61 28.55
N ASP A 151 4.50 1.75 29.86
CA ASP A 151 5.08 2.96 30.45
C ASP A 151 6.49 3.20 29.89
N GLU A 152 7.30 2.16 29.79
CA GLU A 152 8.64 2.23 29.17
C GLU A 152 8.56 2.57 27.69
N TYR A 153 7.60 2.00 26.97
CA TYR A 153 7.36 2.31 25.57
C TYR A 153 6.98 3.79 25.39
N GLU A 154 6.04 4.30 26.18
CA GLU A 154 5.58 5.69 26.11
C GLU A 154 6.71 6.67 26.46
N ALA A 155 7.45 6.39 27.54
CA ALA A 155 8.56 7.23 27.95
C ALA A 155 9.66 7.34 26.87
N ASN A 156 9.99 6.23 26.21
CA ASN A 156 10.97 6.22 25.11
C ASN A 156 10.45 6.88 23.83
N ARG A 157 9.15 6.73 23.54
CA ARG A 157 8.50 7.42 22.39
C ARG A 157 8.56 8.94 22.59
N ASP A 158 8.22 9.42 23.75
CA ASP A 158 8.11 10.85 24.05
C ASP A 158 9.47 11.53 24.23
N ALA A 159 10.53 10.75 24.42
CA ALA A 159 11.92 11.24 24.48
C ALA A 159 12.59 11.44 23.11
N ARG A 160 11.92 11.07 22.02
CA ARG A 160 12.41 11.23 20.63
C ARG A 160 11.86 12.47 19.96
#